data_db26c6b6b79af9ae7a36ff3a26613c28
#
_entry.id   db26c6b6b79af9ae7a36ff3a26613c28
#
_cell.length_a   1.000
_cell.length_b   1.000
_cell.length_c   1.000
_cell.angle_alpha   90.00
_cell.angle_beta   90.00
_cell.angle_gamma   90.00
#
_symmetry.space_group_name_H-M   'P 1'
#
loop_
_entity.id
_entity.type
_entity.pdbx_description
1 polymer ?
#
loop_
_entity_poly.entity_id
_entity_poly.type
_entity_poly.pdbx_seq_one_letter_code
_entity_poly.pdbx_strand_id
1 'polypeptide(L)'
;EFQDFREYDYELIMALTKRLNNVVLVGDYHQHSVSATNNSGKPFKNKSKDVSYDDFVAELRNSGFEVDLTTLNKSRRCSAEICNYISEKLHISITSNGDHSGSVVWIDDDPTVVLNQNQITKLVFNEAASYTFHAMNWSYSKGDTVNSACVILTDGLDNLDSESFDPEKVKLTTLNKLYVAMTRSRGDLYLIKASTFKKLKDAYIAH
;
A
#
# COMPACT_ATOMS: atom_id res chain seq x y z
N GLU A 1 13.49 -1.91 2.75
CA GLU A 1 12.46 -2.93 2.43
C GLU A 1 12.53 -4.14 3.37
N PHE A 2 13.03 -3.95 4.61
CA PHE A 2 13.23 -5.08 5.54
C PHE A 2 11.89 -5.71 6.01
N GLN A 3 10.77 -5.01 5.89
CA GLN A 3 9.45 -5.56 6.21
C GLN A 3 9.06 -6.77 5.34
N ASP A 4 9.74 -6.98 4.21
CA ASP A 4 9.52 -8.15 3.35
C ASP A 4 10.38 -9.36 3.73
N PHE A 5 11.28 -9.19 4.69
CA PHE A 5 12.11 -10.27 5.20
C PHE A 5 11.28 -11.33 5.91
N ARG A 6 11.76 -12.55 5.89
CA ARG A 6 11.15 -13.70 6.51
C ARG A 6 12.06 -14.30 7.56
N GLU A 7 11.55 -15.26 8.23
CA GLU A 7 12.15 -15.99 9.33
C GLU A 7 13.67 -16.19 9.18
N TYR A 8 14.12 -16.75 8.05
CA TYR A 8 15.55 -16.99 7.80
C TYR A 8 16.33 -15.72 7.49
N ASP A 9 15.71 -14.75 6.84
CA ASP A 9 16.34 -13.45 6.57
C ASP A 9 16.60 -12.70 7.88
N TYR A 10 15.66 -12.76 8.83
CA TYR A 10 15.83 -12.21 10.17
C TYR A 10 16.91 -12.94 10.96
N GLU A 11 16.96 -14.27 10.91
CA GLU A 11 18.03 -15.05 11.55
C GLU A 11 19.40 -14.66 10.99
N LEU A 12 19.49 -14.47 9.68
CA LEU A 12 20.74 -14.00 9.03
C LEU A 12 21.11 -12.59 9.51
N ILE A 13 20.16 -11.65 9.54
CA ILE A 13 20.41 -10.30 10.03
C ILE A 13 20.89 -10.35 11.48
N MET A 14 20.22 -11.11 12.34
CA MET A 14 20.61 -11.27 13.74
C MET A 14 22.02 -11.86 13.88
N ALA A 15 22.41 -12.77 13.01
CA ALA A 15 23.78 -13.30 13.00
C ALA A 15 24.80 -12.25 12.53
N LEU A 16 24.43 -11.40 11.56
CA LEU A 16 25.28 -10.32 11.05
C LEU A 16 25.46 -9.19 12.08
N THR A 17 24.39 -8.80 12.79
CA THR A 17 24.47 -7.74 13.81
C THR A 17 25.46 -8.05 14.93
N LYS A 18 25.68 -9.33 15.23
CA LYS A 18 26.70 -9.77 16.20
C LYS A 18 28.14 -9.52 15.74
N ARG A 19 28.35 -9.29 14.45
CA ARG A 19 29.67 -9.12 13.83
C ARG A 19 29.92 -7.72 13.27
N LEU A 20 28.86 -6.94 13.13
CA LEU A 20 28.90 -5.59 12.56
C LEU A 20 28.67 -4.57 13.67
N ASN A 21 29.45 -3.49 13.66
CA ASN A 21 29.34 -2.43 14.67
C ASN A 21 28.06 -1.58 14.51
N ASN A 22 27.59 -1.42 13.26
CA ASN A 22 26.41 -0.63 12.97
C ASN A 22 25.59 -1.33 11.89
N VAL A 23 24.32 -1.63 12.19
CA VAL A 23 23.34 -2.15 11.25
C VAL A 23 22.12 -1.26 11.30
N VAL A 24 21.73 -0.72 10.16
CA VAL A 24 20.52 0.10 10.00
C VAL A 24 19.54 -0.66 9.12
N LEU A 25 18.34 -0.92 9.65
CA LEU A 25 17.22 -1.52 8.92
C LEU A 25 16.21 -0.43 8.58
N VAL A 26 15.86 -0.30 7.31
CA VAL A 26 14.87 0.68 6.84
C VAL A 26 13.72 -0.04 6.15
N GLY A 27 12.50 0.27 6.53
CA GLY A 27 11.31 -0.32 5.95
C GLY A 27 10.04 0.40 6.32
N ASP A 28 8.96 0.03 5.67
CA ASP A 28 7.61 0.49 5.97
C ASP A 28 6.71 -0.73 6.17
N TYR A 29 6.27 -0.97 7.40
CA TYR A 29 5.43 -2.10 7.75
C TYR A 29 4.17 -2.19 6.88
N HIS A 30 3.54 -1.06 6.57
CA HIS A 30 2.32 -1.00 5.78
C HIS A 30 2.54 -1.27 4.27
N GLN A 31 3.78 -1.30 3.81
CA GLN A 31 4.13 -1.75 2.45
C GLN A 31 4.47 -3.25 2.38
N HIS A 32 4.16 -3.99 3.43
CA HIS A 32 4.30 -5.44 3.42
C HIS A 32 3.37 -6.06 2.38
N SER A 33 3.94 -6.62 1.32
CA SER A 33 3.19 -7.14 0.17
C SER A 33 3.26 -8.66 0.02
N VAL A 34 4.01 -9.34 0.87
CA VAL A 34 4.21 -10.78 0.74
C VAL A 34 2.94 -11.51 1.16
N SER A 35 2.26 -12.05 0.17
CA SER A 35 1.09 -12.88 0.36
C SER A 35 1.47 -14.24 0.95
N ALA A 36 0.68 -14.71 1.90
CA ALA A 36 0.81 -16.07 2.48
C ALA A 36 0.68 -17.19 1.43
N THR A 37 0.24 -16.88 0.20
CA THR A 37 0.06 -17.84 -0.88
C THR A 37 1.36 -18.37 -1.47
N ASN A 38 2.49 -17.70 -1.25
CA ASN A 38 3.77 -18.09 -1.85
C ASN A 38 4.63 -18.99 -0.96
N ASN A 39 4.06 -19.72 -0.01
CA ASN A 39 4.82 -20.52 0.98
C ASN A 39 5.92 -19.75 1.70
N SER A 40 5.92 -18.45 1.60
CA SER A 40 6.84 -17.59 2.33
C SER A 40 6.56 -17.75 3.82
N GLY A 41 7.59 -18.04 4.58
CA GLY A 41 7.53 -18.24 6.01
C GLY A 41 6.89 -17.07 6.76
N LYS A 42 6.78 -17.21 8.05
CA LYS A 42 6.34 -16.13 8.94
C LYS A 42 7.37 -15.00 8.95
N PRO A 43 6.99 -13.75 9.24
CA PRO A 43 7.98 -12.69 9.45
C PRO A 43 8.97 -13.04 10.57
N PHE A 44 8.50 -13.65 11.66
CA PHE A 44 9.33 -14.12 12.76
C PHE A 44 8.99 -15.57 13.14
N LYS A 45 9.99 -16.35 13.54
CA LYS A 45 9.88 -17.79 13.83
C LYS A 45 8.78 -18.15 14.80
N ASN A 46 8.61 -17.36 15.85
CA ASN A 46 7.71 -17.64 16.97
C ASN A 46 6.42 -16.82 16.91
N LYS A 47 6.10 -16.20 15.75
CA LYS A 47 4.91 -15.36 15.56
C LYS A 47 3.95 -15.97 14.54
N SER A 48 2.75 -15.43 14.49
CA SER A 48 1.78 -15.75 13.43
C SER A 48 2.22 -15.17 12.07
N LYS A 49 1.55 -15.57 11.00
CA LYS A 49 1.79 -14.97 9.68
C LYS A 49 1.38 -13.51 9.62
N ASP A 50 0.31 -13.17 10.33
CA ASP A 50 -0.25 -11.81 10.43
C ASP A 50 0.20 -11.21 11.77
N VAL A 51 1.39 -10.62 11.77
CA VAL A 51 1.93 -9.90 12.93
C VAL A 51 1.39 -8.48 12.90
N SER A 52 0.83 -8.00 14.01
CA SER A 52 0.39 -6.62 14.14
C SER A 52 1.58 -5.64 14.07
N TYR A 53 1.30 -4.36 13.79
CA TYR A 53 2.33 -3.32 13.78
C TYR A 53 3.07 -3.24 15.12
N ASP A 54 2.32 -3.25 16.22
CA ASP A 54 2.88 -3.16 17.57
C ASP A 54 3.75 -4.37 17.92
N ASP A 55 3.29 -5.58 17.58
CA ASP A 55 4.07 -6.79 17.76
C ASP A 55 5.33 -6.80 16.91
N PHE A 56 5.26 -6.27 15.69
CA PHE A 56 6.41 -6.16 14.81
C PHE A 56 7.48 -5.22 15.39
N VAL A 57 7.07 -4.06 15.87
CA VAL A 57 7.95 -3.09 16.54
C VAL A 57 8.52 -3.66 17.85
N ALA A 58 7.67 -4.32 18.65
CA ALA A 58 8.10 -4.96 19.89
C ALA A 58 9.16 -6.04 19.65
N GLU A 59 9.00 -6.84 18.60
CA GLU A 59 9.98 -7.89 18.27
C GLU A 59 11.34 -7.33 17.87
N LEU A 60 11.37 -6.21 17.13
CA LEU A 60 12.62 -5.53 16.78
C LEU A 60 13.32 -4.99 18.03
N ARG A 61 12.56 -4.36 18.94
CA ARG A 61 13.11 -3.87 20.22
C ARG A 61 13.65 -5.00 21.08
N ASN A 62 12.90 -6.10 21.19
CA ASN A 62 13.32 -7.31 21.93
C ASN A 62 14.58 -7.94 21.31
N SER A 63 14.79 -7.75 20.02
CA SER A 63 16.00 -8.19 19.31
C SER A 63 17.19 -7.22 19.45
N GLY A 64 17.04 -6.14 20.23
CA GLY A 64 18.10 -5.21 20.56
C GLY A 64 18.25 -4.04 19.57
N PHE A 65 17.29 -3.81 18.66
CA PHE A 65 17.28 -2.63 17.80
C PHE A 65 16.68 -1.42 18.52
N GLU A 66 17.31 -0.28 18.34
CA GLU A 66 16.66 1.00 18.57
C GLU A 66 15.72 1.28 17.39
N VAL A 67 14.44 1.56 17.68
CA VAL A 67 13.41 1.73 16.65
C VAL A 67 12.95 3.16 16.62
N ASP A 68 13.32 3.89 15.56
CA ASP A 68 12.81 5.22 15.25
C ASP A 68 11.57 5.11 14.36
N LEU A 69 10.45 5.62 14.86
CA LEU A 69 9.15 5.63 14.19
C LEU A 69 8.76 7.01 13.65
N THR A 70 9.66 7.99 13.73
CA THR A 70 9.35 9.41 13.50
C THR A 70 10.09 10.01 12.32
N THR A 71 11.36 9.68 12.12
CA THR A 71 12.22 10.33 11.12
C THR A 71 11.75 10.10 9.68
N LEU A 72 11.21 8.91 9.37
CA LEU A 72 10.80 8.53 8.02
C LEU A 72 9.28 8.48 7.80
N ASN A 73 8.50 9.11 8.67
CA ASN A 73 7.03 9.12 8.55
C ASN A 73 6.49 10.15 7.54
N LYS A 74 7.37 10.95 6.91
CA LYS A 74 6.97 11.97 5.95
C LYS A 74 7.08 11.45 4.52
N SER A 75 5.95 11.45 3.81
CA SER A 75 5.93 11.17 2.38
C SER A 75 6.55 12.34 1.61
N ARG A 76 7.52 12.02 0.74
CA ARG A 76 8.07 12.95 -0.25
C ARG A 76 7.36 12.85 -1.60
N ARG A 77 6.31 12.06 -1.68
CA ARG A 77 5.56 11.80 -2.92
C ARG A 77 4.15 12.36 -2.85
N CYS A 78 3.45 12.03 -1.76
CA CYS A 78 2.03 12.34 -1.66
C CYS A 78 1.81 13.77 -1.16
N SER A 79 0.76 14.42 -1.68
CA SER A 79 0.27 15.69 -1.17
C SER A 79 -0.25 15.57 0.27
N ALA A 80 -0.44 16.70 0.92
CA ALA A 80 -1.02 16.74 2.27
C ALA A 80 -2.44 16.13 2.28
N GLU A 81 -3.25 16.40 1.26
CA GLU A 81 -4.61 15.87 1.16
C GLU A 81 -4.63 14.35 1.05
N ILE A 82 -3.78 13.76 0.20
CA ILE A 82 -3.66 12.30 0.08
C ILE A 82 -3.19 11.69 1.40
N CYS A 83 -2.18 12.27 2.06
CA CYS A 83 -1.70 11.77 3.34
C CYS A 83 -2.79 11.83 4.43
N ASN A 84 -3.52 12.94 4.52
CA ASN A 84 -4.61 13.10 5.47
C ASN A 84 -5.73 12.09 5.22
N TYR A 85 -6.11 11.91 3.96
CA TYR A 85 -7.11 10.91 3.56
C TYR A 85 -6.71 9.49 3.96
N ILE A 86 -5.46 9.10 3.69
CA ILE A 86 -4.93 7.79 4.09
C ILE A 86 -4.95 7.65 5.62
N SER A 87 -4.51 8.67 6.35
CA SER A 87 -4.48 8.63 7.82
C SER A 87 -5.87 8.50 8.41
N GLU A 88 -6.85 9.22 7.85
CA GLU A 88 -8.25 9.17 8.28
C GLU A 88 -8.90 7.81 7.97
N LYS A 89 -8.75 7.32 6.73
CA LYS A 89 -9.49 6.13 6.27
C LYS A 89 -8.81 4.82 6.63
N LEU A 90 -7.48 4.76 6.59
CA LEU A 90 -6.76 3.51 6.84
C LEU A 90 -6.16 3.42 8.25
N HIS A 91 -6.30 4.47 9.07
CA HIS A 91 -5.66 4.59 10.39
C HIS A 91 -4.13 4.40 10.35
N ILE A 92 -3.50 4.75 9.22
CA ILE A 92 -2.05 4.68 9.01
C ILE A 92 -1.48 6.09 9.13
N SER A 93 -0.64 6.32 10.14
CA SER A 93 -0.02 7.63 10.35
C SER A 93 1.00 7.93 9.25
N ILE A 94 0.64 8.87 8.36
CA ILE A 94 1.50 9.38 7.31
C ILE A 94 1.29 10.89 7.16
N THR A 95 2.37 11.64 6.97
CA THR A 95 2.31 13.08 6.71
C THR A 95 3.03 13.42 5.43
N SER A 96 2.71 14.56 4.81
CA SER A 96 3.42 15.07 3.64
C SER A 96 4.58 15.96 4.07
N ASN A 97 5.65 15.98 3.26
CA ASN A 97 6.70 17.01 3.41
C ASN A 97 6.36 18.32 2.69
N GLY A 98 5.22 18.37 1.98
CA GLY A 98 4.72 19.58 1.31
C GLY A 98 5.27 19.85 -0.09
N ASP A 99 6.08 18.94 -0.66
CA ASP A 99 6.71 19.15 -1.98
C ASP A 99 5.72 19.01 -3.14
N HIS A 100 4.56 18.38 -2.93
CA HIS A 100 3.58 18.08 -3.97
C HIS A 100 2.17 18.54 -3.58
N SER A 101 1.44 18.97 -4.60
CA SER A 101 0.00 19.26 -4.52
C SER A 101 -0.76 18.20 -5.32
N GLY A 102 -1.91 17.79 -4.83
CA GLY A 102 -2.80 16.83 -5.48
C GLY A 102 -3.97 16.54 -4.57
N SER A 103 -5.10 16.19 -5.16
CA SER A 103 -6.37 15.97 -4.46
C SER A 103 -6.78 14.51 -4.52
N VAL A 104 -7.66 14.12 -3.59
CA VAL A 104 -8.37 12.84 -3.65
C VAL A 104 -9.71 13.06 -4.35
N VAL A 105 -9.88 12.41 -5.49
CA VAL A 105 -11.04 12.61 -6.37
C VAL A 105 -11.81 11.30 -6.53
N TRP A 106 -13.03 11.26 -6.02
CA TRP A 106 -13.94 10.15 -6.25
C TRP A 106 -14.63 10.27 -7.60
N ILE A 107 -14.66 9.16 -8.34
CA ILE A 107 -15.34 9.08 -9.65
C ILE A 107 -16.57 8.19 -9.47
N ASP A 108 -17.71 8.82 -9.22
CA ASP A 108 -18.96 8.12 -8.92
C ASP A 108 -19.82 7.88 -10.18
N ASP A 109 -19.83 8.82 -11.15
CA ASP A 109 -20.75 8.78 -12.27
C ASP A 109 -20.15 8.12 -13.52
N ASP A 110 -19.14 8.74 -14.13
CA ASP A 110 -18.53 8.27 -15.39
C ASP A 110 -17.02 8.07 -15.27
N PRO A 111 -16.57 6.85 -14.98
CA PRO A 111 -15.14 6.55 -14.88
C PRO A 111 -14.43 6.53 -16.24
N THR A 112 -15.13 6.55 -17.37
CA THR A 112 -14.53 6.52 -18.72
C THR A 112 -13.60 7.72 -18.93
N VAL A 113 -13.94 8.87 -18.37
CA VAL A 113 -13.13 10.09 -18.42
C VAL A 113 -11.71 9.86 -17.89
N VAL A 114 -11.57 9.10 -16.80
CA VAL A 114 -10.26 8.79 -16.18
C VAL A 114 -9.65 7.55 -16.82
N LEU A 115 -10.45 6.52 -17.10
CA LEU A 115 -9.96 5.25 -17.66
C LEU A 115 -9.29 5.43 -19.04
N ASN A 116 -9.77 6.36 -19.86
CA ASN A 116 -9.25 6.62 -21.20
C ASN A 116 -8.04 7.57 -21.23
N GLN A 117 -7.64 8.14 -20.08
CA GLN A 117 -6.48 9.04 -20.03
C GLN A 117 -5.19 8.26 -19.79
N ASN A 118 -4.32 8.19 -20.78
CA ASN A 118 -3.05 7.43 -20.71
C ASN A 118 -2.04 7.99 -19.70
N GLN A 119 -2.11 9.28 -19.35
CA GLN A 119 -1.25 9.92 -18.37
C GLN A 119 -1.61 9.56 -16.92
N ILE A 120 -2.79 8.99 -16.68
CA ILE A 120 -3.21 8.51 -15.39
C ILE A 120 -2.93 7.00 -15.32
N THR A 121 -2.11 6.56 -14.40
CA THR A 121 -1.84 5.12 -14.19
C THR A 121 -3.00 4.48 -13.41
N LYS A 122 -3.62 3.46 -14.00
CA LYS A 122 -4.68 2.71 -13.34
C LYS A 122 -4.07 1.61 -12.49
N LEU A 123 -4.50 1.55 -11.24
CA LEU A 123 -4.06 0.57 -10.27
C LEU A 123 -5.23 -0.36 -9.95
N VAL A 124 -5.09 -1.62 -10.28
CA VAL A 124 -6.09 -2.68 -10.07
C VAL A 124 -5.58 -3.68 -9.05
N PHE A 125 -6.47 -4.37 -8.36
CA PHE A 125 -6.05 -5.32 -7.33
C PHE A 125 -5.25 -6.48 -7.90
N ASN A 126 -5.72 -7.06 -9.03
CA ASN A 126 -5.08 -8.18 -9.75
C ASN A 126 -5.37 -8.05 -11.26
N GLU A 127 -4.70 -8.89 -12.06
CA GLU A 127 -4.99 -9.09 -13.49
C GLU A 127 -4.89 -7.82 -14.36
N ALA A 128 -3.93 -6.94 -14.03
CA ALA A 128 -3.74 -5.70 -14.78
C ALA A 128 -3.58 -5.91 -16.29
N ALA A 129 -2.96 -7.03 -16.71
CA ALA A 129 -2.78 -7.38 -18.12
C ALA A 129 -4.08 -7.75 -18.86
N SER A 130 -5.18 -7.96 -18.14
CA SER A 130 -6.50 -8.27 -18.74
C SER A 130 -7.23 -7.03 -19.27
N TYR A 131 -6.70 -5.82 -19.03
CA TYR A 131 -7.37 -4.58 -19.40
C TYR A 131 -6.74 -3.94 -20.63
N THR A 132 -7.56 -3.26 -21.43
CA THR A 132 -7.12 -2.51 -22.63
C THR A 132 -6.43 -1.20 -22.29
N PHE A 133 -6.67 -0.63 -21.10
CA PHE A 133 -5.95 0.54 -20.61
C PHE A 133 -4.66 0.14 -19.89
N HIS A 134 -3.70 1.06 -19.85
CA HIS A 134 -2.47 0.84 -19.09
C HIS A 134 -2.76 0.71 -17.59
N ALA A 135 -2.54 -0.46 -17.05
CA ALA A 135 -2.77 -0.78 -15.64
C ALA A 135 -1.58 -1.49 -15.00
N MET A 136 -1.51 -1.38 -13.69
CA MET A 136 -0.59 -2.14 -12.82
C MET A 136 -1.37 -2.78 -11.67
N ASN A 137 -0.92 -3.93 -11.21
CA ASN A 137 -1.46 -4.49 -9.97
C ASN A 137 -1.01 -3.66 -8.77
N TRP A 138 -1.87 -3.50 -7.76
CA TRP A 138 -1.56 -2.72 -6.56
C TRP A 138 -0.21 -3.09 -5.93
N SER A 139 0.04 -4.39 -5.76
CA SER A 139 1.28 -4.88 -5.16
C SER A 139 2.51 -4.67 -6.04
N TYR A 140 2.36 -4.68 -7.36
CA TYR A 140 3.48 -4.48 -8.29
C TYR A 140 3.86 -3.01 -8.47
N SER A 141 3.00 -2.08 -8.07
CA SER A 141 3.32 -0.66 -8.06
C SER A 141 4.25 -0.24 -6.92
N LYS A 142 4.61 -1.18 -6.04
CA LYS A 142 5.57 -0.93 -4.96
C LYS A 142 6.92 -0.47 -5.54
N GLY A 143 7.46 0.60 -4.99
CA GLY A 143 8.68 1.23 -5.51
C GLY A 143 8.43 2.29 -6.60
N ASP A 144 7.34 2.20 -7.34
CA ASP A 144 7.04 3.14 -8.41
C ASP A 144 6.51 4.48 -7.89
N THR A 145 6.58 5.46 -8.79
CA THR A 145 6.02 6.79 -8.59
C THR A 145 5.39 7.24 -9.89
N VAL A 146 4.13 7.65 -9.83
CA VAL A 146 3.36 8.11 -11.00
C VAL A 146 2.90 9.56 -10.82
N ASN A 147 2.63 10.26 -11.91
CA ASN A 147 2.15 11.64 -11.85
C ASN A 147 0.76 11.72 -11.23
N SER A 148 -0.15 10.89 -11.71
CA SER A 148 -1.49 10.71 -11.11
C SER A 148 -1.86 9.23 -11.15
N ALA A 149 -2.53 8.76 -10.11
CA ALA A 149 -2.99 7.38 -9.97
C ALA A 149 -4.50 7.31 -9.94
N CYS A 150 -5.06 6.28 -10.55
CA CYS A 150 -6.46 5.90 -10.41
C CYS A 150 -6.54 4.52 -9.79
N VAL A 151 -7.00 4.43 -8.55
CA VAL A 151 -7.17 3.16 -7.84
C VAL A 151 -8.59 2.66 -8.06
N ILE A 152 -8.71 1.49 -8.70
CA ILE A 152 -9.99 0.79 -8.85
C ILE A 152 -10.12 -0.14 -7.65
N LEU A 153 -11.10 0.13 -6.80
CA LEU A 153 -11.32 -0.59 -5.55
C LEU A 153 -11.83 -2.01 -5.77
N THR A 154 -11.75 -2.83 -4.73
CA THR A 154 -12.43 -4.14 -4.65
C THR A 154 -13.77 -3.99 -3.94
N ASP A 155 -14.67 -4.97 -4.12
CA ASP A 155 -16.01 -4.94 -3.50
C ASP A 155 -16.00 -4.70 -1.99
N GLY A 156 -15.04 -5.31 -1.29
CA GLY A 156 -14.89 -5.14 0.16
C GLY A 156 -14.44 -3.74 0.59
N LEU A 157 -14.18 -2.84 -0.36
CA LEU A 157 -13.71 -1.47 -0.12
C LEU A 157 -14.64 -0.42 -0.73
N ASP A 158 -15.80 -0.83 -1.27
CA ASP A 158 -16.76 0.10 -1.91
C ASP A 158 -17.31 1.16 -0.96
N ASN A 159 -17.24 0.91 0.35
CA ASN A 159 -17.64 1.86 1.38
C ASN A 159 -16.47 2.68 1.96
N LEU A 160 -15.31 2.72 1.30
CA LEU A 160 -14.12 3.44 1.78
C LEU A 160 -14.37 4.94 2.04
N ASP A 161 -15.28 5.56 1.28
CA ASP A 161 -15.71 6.96 1.45
C ASP A 161 -16.68 7.17 2.64
N SER A 162 -17.30 6.12 3.14
CA SER A 162 -18.26 6.18 4.23
C SER A 162 -17.60 6.54 5.57
N GLU A 163 -18.36 7.24 6.43
CA GLU A 163 -18.00 7.44 7.84
C GLU A 163 -18.01 6.12 8.64
N SER A 164 -18.77 5.13 8.17
CA SER A 164 -18.85 3.81 8.79
C SER A 164 -17.77 2.83 8.33
N PHE A 165 -16.85 3.25 7.46
CA PHE A 165 -15.74 2.41 7.04
C PHE A 165 -14.82 2.11 8.22
N ASP A 166 -14.52 0.84 8.41
CA ASP A 166 -13.70 0.35 9.50
C ASP A 166 -12.54 -0.47 8.92
N PRO A 167 -11.32 0.08 8.90
CA PRO A 167 -10.16 -0.60 8.34
C PRO A 167 -9.79 -1.88 9.10
N GLU A 168 -10.18 -2.03 10.37
CA GLU A 168 -9.90 -3.24 11.16
C GLU A 168 -10.70 -4.46 10.67
N LYS A 169 -11.81 -4.22 9.95
CA LYS A 169 -12.61 -5.27 9.31
C LYS A 169 -12.05 -5.70 7.95
N VAL A 170 -11.09 -4.96 7.42
CA VAL A 170 -10.44 -5.27 6.15
C VAL A 170 -9.24 -6.18 6.41
N LYS A 171 -9.08 -7.18 5.56
CA LYS A 171 -7.91 -8.06 5.62
C LYS A 171 -6.61 -7.25 5.56
N LEU A 172 -5.72 -7.41 6.52
CA LEU A 172 -4.46 -6.66 6.61
C LEU A 172 -3.68 -6.63 5.28
N THR A 173 -3.61 -7.77 4.59
CA THR A 173 -2.93 -7.85 3.27
C THR A 173 -3.62 -7.02 2.19
N THR A 174 -4.95 -6.86 2.24
CA THR A 174 -5.70 -6.00 1.32
C THR A 174 -5.49 -4.54 1.67
N LEU A 175 -5.53 -4.21 2.95
CA LEU A 175 -5.29 -2.85 3.45
C LEU A 175 -3.88 -2.35 3.08
N ASN A 176 -2.87 -3.20 3.27
CA ASN A 176 -1.49 -2.88 2.90
C ASN A 176 -1.33 -2.67 1.39
N LYS A 177 -1.96 -3.51 0.57
CA LYS A 177 -1.95 -3.32 -0.90
C LYS A 177 -2.66 -2.02 -1.32
N LEU A 178 -3.77 -1.68 -0.66
CA LEU A 178 -4.48 -0.41 -0.89
C LEU A 178 -3.58 0.77 -0.52
N TYR A 179 -2.94 0.73 0.65
CA TYR A 179 -1.98 1.74 1.08
C TYR A 179 -0.84 1.92 0.05
N VAL A 180 -0.27 0.81 -0.44
CA VAL A 180 0.73 0.86 -1.52
C VAL A 180 0.17 1.58 -2.74
N ALA A 181 -1.01 1.22 -3.22
CA ALA A 181 -1.62 1.83 -4.40
C ALA A 181 -1.88 3.33 -4.20
N MET A 182 -2.50 3.72 -3.08
CA MET A 182 -2.84 5.10 -2.79
C MET A 182 -1.61 6.01 -2.63
N THR A 183 -0.48 5.46 -2.19
CA THR A 183 0.76 6.21 -2.00
C THR A 183 1.63 6.31 -3.25
N ARG A 184 1.14 5.95 -4.44
CA ARG A 184 1.96 6.02 -5.68
C ARG A 184 1.93 7.38 -6.36
N SER A 185 0.89 8.20 -6.13
CA SER A 185 0.68 9.45 -6.84
C SER A 185 1.51 10.62 -6.27
N ARG A 186 2.06 11.43 -7.18
CA ARG A 186 2.59 12.78 -6.88
C ARG A 186 1.52 13.87 -7.02
N GLY A 187 0.61 13.69 -7.96
CA GLY A 187 -0.54 14.57 -8.22
C GLY A 187 -1.82 13.95 -7.67
N ASP A 188 -2.89 13.99 -8.46
CA ASP A 188 -4.19 13.55 -8.02
C ASP A 188 -4.27 12.02 -7.83
N LEU A 189 -5.04 11.64 -6.83
CA LEU A 189 -5.44 10.28 -6.56
C LEU A 189 -6.93 10.13 -6.89
N TYR A 190 -7.22 9.44 -7.99
CA TYR A 190 -8.59 9.10 -8.38
C TYR A 190 -8.99 7.78 -7.75
N LEU A 191 -10.21 7.70 -7.23
CA LEU A 191 -10.79 6.49 -6.64
C LEU A 191 -12.06 6.09 -7.39
N ILE A 192 -12.15 4.83 -7.80
CA ILE A 192 -13.33 4.27 -8.47
C ILE A 192 -13.82 3.08 -7.65
N LYS A 193 -15.11 3.08 -7.28
CA LYS A 193 -15.75 1.95 -6.62
C LYS A 193 -15.78 0.71 -7.53
N ALA A 194 -15.62 -0.47 -6.96
CA ALA A 194 -15.75 -1.72 -7.71
C ALA A 194 -17.12 -1.84 -8.37
N SER A 195 -18.20 -1.45 -7.68
CA SER A 195 -19.55 -1.45 -8.19
C SER A 195 -19.75 -0.52 -9.40
N THR A 196 -19.07 0.64 -9.42
CA THR A 196 -19.06 1.56 -10.57
C THR A 196 -18.26 0.99 -11.73
N PHE A 197 -17.06 0.49 -11.47
CA PHE A 197 -16.20 -0.09 -12.51
C PHE A 197 -16.81 -1.34 -13.15
N LYS A 198 -17.47 -2.21 -12.40
CA LYS A 198 -18.09 -3.44 -12.91
C LYS A 198 -19.11 -3.18 -14.03
N LYS A 199 -19.79 -2.06 -14.02
CA LYS A 199 -20.77 -1.71 -15.07
C LYS A 199 -20.12 -1.50 -16.44
N LEU A 200 -18.82 -1.21 -16.46
CA LEU A 200 -18.06 -0.89 -17.68
C LEU A 200 -16.94 -1.89 -17.94
N LYS A 201 -16.70 -2.82 -17.03
CA LYS A 201 -15.54 -3.74 -17.06
C LYS A 201 -15.40 -4.46 -18.40
N ASP A 202 -16.49 -4.98 -18.94
CA ASP A 202 -16.49 -5.78 -20.19
C ASP A 202 -16.01 -4.96 -21.41
N ALA A 203 -16.23 -3.64 -21.42
CA ALA A 203 -15.76 -2.77 -22.48
C ALA A 203 -14.21 -2.55 -22.43
N TYR A 204 -13.58 -2.93 -21.33
CA TYR A 204 -12.14 -2.74 -21.11
C TYR A 204 -11.36 -4.06 -20.98
N ILE A 205 -11.98 -5.21 -21.19
CA ILE A 205 -11.26 -6.49 -21.22
C ILE A 205 -10.56 -6.65 -22.57
N ALA A 206 -9.27 -6.98 -22.53
CA ALA A 206 -8.50 -7.34 -23.72
C ALA A 206 -8.94 -8.72 -24.22
N HIS A 207 -9.22 -8.84 -25.50
CA HIS A 207 -9.64 -10.08 -26.18
C HIS A 207 -8.45 -10.78 -26.82
#